data_936fee23ea018cf9365bbcccbb78fd0d
#
_entry.id   936fee23ea018cf9365bbcccbb78fd0d
#
_cell.length_a   1.000
_cell.length_b   1.000
_cell.length_c   1.000
_cell.angle_alpha   90.00
_cell.angle_beta   90.00
_cell.angle_gamma   90.00
#
_symmetry.space_group_name_H-M   'P 1'
#
loop_
_entity.id
_entity.type
_entity.pdbx_description
1 polymer ?
#
loop_
_entity_poly.entity_id
_entity_poly.type
_entity_poly.pdbx_seq_one_letter_code
_entity_poly.pdbx_strand_id
1 'polypeptide(L)'
;MPEEPNSFDDNYLNDSLSSTSEPNSKRGPLIKVFTYLVLFIGVLASIGLYLFSYLQTPPSGFVDGATFVVEPGSPTRLIVKDLKEGGFVRSELVTLMVLRLKFYGESLKAGTYTFTEPLSVPTLLEYLIAGEPKSDLLRLTFIEGESAVSYGRRAAAVIPGFDAAAFVDQALLYEGKLFPETYLVPKDFTPVQLLTVLLETFEKNTANLADAITKSEFTLEEIIILASIVEREANNEESMRLVSGILQNRLDIGMALQVDASMEYVLDKPLSELTPEDLELDTPYNTYLYPGLPPTAIGNPGLLAIDAVLNPTPSPYFFYVTGTDGNFYYAEDFEAHKANIERHLRWCRKSASV
;
A
#
# COMPACT_ATOMS: atom_id res chain seq x y z
N MET A 1 27.26 110.35 -58.66
CA MET A 1 28.58 110.93 -58.27
C MET A 1 28.99 110.44 -56.93
N PRO A 2 30.17 110.13 -56.79
CA PRO A 2 31.09 109.11 -57.25
C PRO A 2 31.53 108.25 -56.06
N GLU A 3 32.26 107.29 -56.03
CA GLU A 3 33.49 106.81 -56.64
C GLU A 3 33.82 105.43 -56.09
N GLU A 4 34.28 104.56 -56.95
CA GLU A 4 35.18 103.49 -56.55
C GLU A 4 36.48 104.05 -56.03
N PRO A 5 37.42 103.30 -55.36
CA PRO A 5 37.92 102.00 -55.71
C PRO A 5 38.48 101.18 -54.43
N ASN A 6 38.75 99.98 -54.48
CA ASN A 6 40.06 99.37 -54.65
C ASN A 6 40.16 97.92 -54.09
N SER A 7 40.72 97.12 -54.90
CA SER A 7 41.23 95.79 -54.66
C SER A 7 42.21 95.68 -53.57
N PHE A 8 42.14 94.68 -52.70
CA PHE A 8 43.28 94.10 -52.00
C PHE A 8 43.22 92.57 -52.04
N ASP A 9 44.30 91.97 -52.50
CA ASP A 9 44.59 90.58 -52.57
C ASP A 9 44.47 89.87 -51.24
N ASP A 10 43.59 88.90 -51.14
CA ASP A 10 43.55 87.96 -50.04
C ASP A 10 44.05 86.57 -50.42
N ASN A 11 45.38 86.51 -50.70
CA ASN A 11 45.99 85.24 -51.16
C ASN A 11 47.06 84.75 -50.09
N TYR A 12 46.78 84.87 -48.79
CA TYR A 12 47.70 84.39 -47.80
C TYR A 12 47.02 83.87 -46.53
N LEU A 13 45.99 82.97 -46.60
CA LEU A 13 45.47 82.28 -45.38
C LEU A 13 44.80 80.91 -45.68
N ASN A 14 45.46 80.10 -46.57
CA ASN A 14 44.87 78.78 -46.77
C ASN A 14 45.88 77.63 -46.80
N ASP A 15 46.89 77.69 -45.91
CA ASP A 15 47.89 76.61 -45.83
C ASP A 15 48.24 76.14 -44.43
N SER A 16 47.24 75.95 -43.46
CA SER A 16 47.54 75.40 -42.16
C SER A 16 46.43 74.76 -41.40
N LEU A 17 45.45 74.12 -42.05
CA LEU A 17 44.45 73.28 -41.35
C LEU A 17 43.99 72.07 -42.17
N SER A 18 44.93 71.13 -42.45
CA SER A 18 44.59 69.80 -42.91
C SER A 18 45.57 68.76 -42.42
N SER A 19 45.56 68.57 -41.14
CA SER A 19 46.11 67.35 -40.50
C SER A 19 45.17 66.89 -39.37
N THR A 20 43.96 66.52 -39.72
CA THR A 20 43.15 65.66 -38.87
C THR A 20 43.69 64.25 -39.00
N SER A 21 44.54 63.84 -38.08
CA SER A 21 44.93 62.45 -37.86
C SER A 21 43.70 61.69 -37.47
N GLU A 22 43.19 60.82 -38.34
CA GLU A 22 42.20 59.77 -37.96
C GLU A 22 42.79 58.94 -36.81
N PRO A 23 42.06 58.73 -35.73
CA PRO A 23 42.47 57.78 -34.67
C PRO A 23 42.39 56.38 -35.26
N ASN A 24 43.54 55.80 -35.52
CA ASN A 24 43.71 54.42 -35.98
C ASN A 24 43.16 53.46 -34.90
N SER A 25 41.82 53.18 -34.99
CA SER A 25 41.09 52.35 -34.06
C SER A 25 41.40 50.88 -34.33
N LYS A 26 42.53 50.38 -33.84
CA LYS A 26 42.83 48.94 -33.73
C LYS A 26 41.92 48.21 -32.69
N ARG A 27 40.91 48.90 -32.15
CA ARG A 27 39.93 48.32 -31.17
C ARG A 27 38.78 47.57 -31.82
N GLY A 28 38.54 47.70 -33.12
CA GLY A 28 37.40 47.06 -33.82
C GLY A 28 37.33 45.51 -33.72
N PRO A 29 38.46 44.79 -33.95
CA PRO A 29 38.38 43.32 -33.90
C PRO A 29 38.23 42.78 -32.48
N LEU A 30 38.87 43.41 -31.46
CA LEU A 30 38.74 43.02 -30.08
C LEU A 30 37.34 43.21 -29.50
N ILE A 31 36.66 44.29 -29.88
CA ILE A 31 35.27 44.56 -29.47
C ILE A 31 34.34 43.54 -30.11
N LYS A 32 34.54 43.20 -31.38
CA LYS A 32 33.74 42.16 -32.04
C LYS A 32 33.94 40.78 -31.40
N VAL A 33 35.16 40.37 -31.10
CA VAL A 33 35.44 39.10 -30.40
C VAL A 33 34.79 39.09 -29.02
N PHE A 34 34.90 40.19 -28.27
CA PHE A 34 34.21 40.30 -26.94
C PHE A 34 32.70 40.21 -27.08
N THR A 35 32.09 40.88 -28.06
CA THR A 35 30.65 40.82 -28.31
C THR A 35 30.20 39.38 -28.65
N TYR A 36 30.93 38.69 -29.55
CA TYR A 36 30.61 37.29 -29.86
C TYR A 36 30.76 36.35 -28.66
N LEU A 37 31.76 36.56 -27.81
CA LEU A 37 31.97 35.80 -26.58
C LEU A 37 30.80 36.01 -25.60
N VAL A 38 30.35 37.25 -25.41
CA VAL A 38 29.18 37.56 -24.56
C VAL A 38 27.92 36.94 -25.09
N LEU A 39 27.68 37.03 -26.44
CA LEU A 39 26.53 36.38 -27.07
C LEU A 39 26.59 34.85 -26.92
N PHE A 40 27.77 34.26 -27.11
CA PHE A 40 27.95 32.80 -26.95
C PHE A 40 27.68 32.36 -25.49
N ILE A 41 28.19 33.09 -24.53
CA ILE A 41 27.91 32.82 -23.10
C ILE A 41 26.40 32.99 -22.78
N GLY A 42 25.76 34.03 -23.35
CA GLY A 42 24.32 34.26 -23.24
C GLY A 42 23.47 33.11 -23.81
N VAL A 43 23.85 32.60 -24.97
CA VAL A 43 23.19 31.41 -25.57
C VAL A 43 23.38 30.17 -24.70
N LEU A 44 24.59 29.90 -24.24
CA LEU A 44 24.86 28.76 -23.35
C LEU A 44 24.08 28.87 -22.03
N ALA A 45 24.02 30.06 -21.44
CA ALA A 45 23.23 30.31 -20.24
C ALA A 45 21.72 30.09 -20.50
N SER A 46 21.20 30.56 -21.65
CA SER A 46 19.79 30.35 -22.00
C SER A 46 19.46 28.88 -22.24
N ILE A 47 20.33 28.12 -22.90
CA ILE A 47 20.20 26.67 -23.08
C ILE A 47 20.25 25.96 -21.70
N GLY A 48 21.19 26.36 -20.83
CA GLY A 48 21.31 25.82 -19.48
C GLY A 48 20.05 26.05 -18.63
N LEU A 49 19.48 27.26 -18.67
CA LEU A 49 18.23 27.61 -18.00
C LEU A 49 17.03 26.83 -18.57
N TYR A 50 16.95 26.68 -19.88
CA TYR A 50 15.89 25.89 -20.52
C TYR A 50 15.97 24.41 -20.12
N LEU A 51 17.14 23.81 -20.18
CA LEU A 51 17.36 22.43 -19.76
C LEU A 51 17.07 22.25 -18.27
N PHE A 52 17.50 23.17 -17.44
CA PHE A 52 17.21 23.15 -16.00
C PHE A 52 15.69 23.21 -15.73
N SER A 53 14.98 24.12 -16.40
CA SER A 53 13.52 24.23 -16.29
C SER A 53 12.82 22.94 -16.79
N TYR A 54 13.25 22.43 -17.94
CA TYR A 54 12.69 21.19 -18.50
C TYR A 54 12.88 19.96 -17.57
N LEU A 55 14.04 19.83 -16.96
CA LEU A 55 14.34 18.71 -16.06
C LEU A 55 13.61 18.78 -14.72
N GLN A 56 13.03 19.93 -14.38
CA GLN A 56 12.14 20.07 -13.21
C GLN A 56 10.68 19.70 -13.51
N THR A 57 10.30 19.59 -14.78
CA THR A 57 8.94 19.17 -15.15
C THR A 57 8.74 17.68 -14.87
N PRO A 58 7.50 17.24 -14.63
CA PRO A 58 7.20 15.81 -14.42
C PRO A 58 7.64 14.95 -15.60
N PRO A 59 8.05 13.68 -15.39
CA PRO A 59 8.32 12.74 -16.48
C PRO A 59 7.03 12.41 -17.24
N SER A 60 7.17 12.14 -18.54
CA SER A 60 6.08 11.61 -19.35
C SER A 60 5.94 10.11 -19.05
N GLY A 61 4.78 9.67 -18.57
CA GLY A 61 4.52 8.27 -18.22
C GLY A 61 4.29 8.04 -16.71
N PHE A 62 4.00 9.11 -15.99
CA PHE A 62 3.53 9.00 -14.62
C PHE A 62 2.25 8.14 -14.57
N VAL A 63 2.18 7.23 -13.60
CA VAL A 63 0.99 6.40 -13.34
C VAL A 63 0.19 7.07 -12.24
N ASP A 64 -1.09 7.35 -12.52
CA ASP A 64 -2.00 7.90 -11.51
C ASP A 64 -2.15 6.94 -10.32
N GLY A 65 -2.11 7.49 -9.11
CA GLY A 65 -2.11 6.69 -7.88
C GLY A 65 -0.76 6.05 -7.52
N ALA A 66 0.35 6.44 -8.20
CA ALA A 66 1.67 5.92 -7.87
C ALA A 66 2.07 6.23 -6.43
N THR A 67 2.54 5.21 -5.72
CA THR A 67 3.02 5.33 -4.33
C THR A 67 4.54 5.34 -4.27
N PHE A 68 5.07 6.19 -3.38
CA PHE A 68 6.50 6.28 -3.08
C PHE A 68 6.73 6.18 -1.57
N VAL A 69 7.57 5.25 -1.15
CA VAL A 69 7.87 5.02 0.27
C VAL A 69 9.25 5.59 0.60
N VAL A 70 9.31 6.45 1.61
CA VAL A 70 10.56 6.92 2.23
C VAL A 70 10.74 6.20 3.55
N GLU A 71 11.73 5.33 3.63
CA GLU A 71 12.00 4.59 4.86
C GLU A 71 12.64 5.49 5.95
N PRO A 72 12.34 5.25 7.24
CA PRO A 72 12.96 6.00 8.33
C PRO A 72 14.48 5.90 8.32
N GLY A 73 15.15 7.05 8.32
CA GLY A 73 16.62 7.12 8.34
C GLY A 73 17.30 6.98 6.99
N SER A 74 16.56 6.87 5.89
CA SER A 74 17.12 6.82 4.54
C SER A 74 17.91 8.10 4.21
N PRO A 75 19.14 7.99 3.67
CA PRO A 75 19.90 9.14 3.22
C PRO A 75 19.19 9.86 2.08
N THR A 76 19.15 11.19 2.12
CA THR A 76 18.52 12.04 1.07
C THR A 76 18.94 11.64 -0.35
N ARG A 77 20.21 11.28 -0.56
CA ARG A 77 20.71 10.89 -1.87
C ARG A 77 20.09 9.58 -2.38
N LEU A 78 19.82 8.63 -1.47
CA LEU A 78 19.15 7.38 -1.80
C LEU A 78 17.70 7.66 -2.17
N ILE A 79 17.00 8.45 -1.37
CA ILE A 79 15.60 8.84 -1.66
C ILE A 79 15.48 9.49 -3.04
N VAL A 80 16.38 10.41 -3.40
CA VAL A 80 16.36 11.07 -4.71
C VAL A 80 16.68 10.11 -5.86
N LYS A 81 17.56 9.13 -5.63
CA LYS A 81 17.82 8.05 -6.60
C LYS A 81 16.58 7.20 -6.82
N ASP A 82 15.92 6.79 -5.74
CA ASP A 82 14.70 5.97 -5.80
C ASP A 82 13.53 6.73 -6.47
N LEU A 83 13.41 8.04 -6.24
CA LEU A 83 12.47 8.91 -6.97
C LEU A 83 12.70 8.89 -8.49
N LYS A 84 13.97 8.84 -8.93
CA LYS A 84 14.30 8.75 -10.35
C LYS A 84 14.00 7.35 -10.90
N GLU A 85 14.36 6.30 -10.18
CA GLU A 85 14.11 4.90 -10.57
C GLU A 85 12.60 4.61 -10.61
N GLY A 86 11.83 5.17 -9.68
CA GLY A 86 10.37 5.10 -9.64
C GLY A 86 9.65 6.00 -10.66
N GLY A 87 10.38 6.78 -11.47
CA GLY A 87 9.78 7.62 -12.51
C GLY A 87 9.09 8.89 -11.99
N PHE A 88 9.35 9.31 -10.75
CA PHE A 88 8.79 10.54 -10.17
C PHE A 88 9.54 11.81 -10.60
N VAL A 89 10.82 11.69 -10.93
CA VAL A 89 11.66 12.80 -11.40
C VAL A 89 12.48 12.40 -12.62
N ARG A 90 12.83 13.39 -13.48
CA ARG A 90 13.64 13.15 -14.69
C ARG A 90 15.14 13.05 -14.40
N SER A 91 15.63 13.75 -13.40
CA SER A 91 17.06 13.88 -13.13
C SER A 91 17.38 13.97 -11.64
N GLU A 92 18.16 13.01 -11.16
CA GLU A 92 18.69 12.99 -9.79
C GLU A 92 19.51 14.26 -9.49
N LEU A 93 20.40 14.65 -10.42
CA LEU A 93 21.29 15.81 -10.23
C LEU A 93 20.49 17.12 -10.11
N VAL A 94 19.48 17.33 -10.95
CA VAL A 94 18.63 18.52 -10.87
C VAL A 94 17.79 18.52 -9.62
N THR A 95 17.25 17.38 -9.20
CA THR A 95 16.49 17.24 -7.95
C THR A 95 17.35 17.59 -6.73
N LEU A 96 18.59 17.07 -6.67
CA LEU A 96 19.54 17.42 -5.60
C LEU A 96 19.94 18.90 -5.64
N MET A 97 20.09 19.50 -6.84
CA MET A 97 20.34 20.95 -6.97
C MET A 97 19.17 21.77 -6.44
N VAL A 98 17.94 21.45 -6.84
CA VAL A 98 16.74 22.16 -6.37
C VAL A 98 16.61 22.03 -4.86
N LEU A 99 16.82 20.84 -4.29
CA LEU A 99 16.82 20.64 -2.86
C LEU A 99 17.86 21.53 -2.15
N ARG A 100 19.07 21.59 -2.69
CA ARG A 100 20.15 22.39 -2.11
C ARG A 100 19.93 23.89 -2.24
N LEU A 101 19.34 24.37 -3.35
CA LEU A 101 19.19 25.80 -3.63
C LEU A 101 17.91 26.37 -3.01
N LYS A 102 16.79 25.60 -3.04
CA LYS A 102 15.48 26.09 -2.59
C LYS A 102 15.15 25.64 -1.17
N PHE A 103 15.66 24.47 -0.73
CA PHE A 103 15.31 23.83 0.53
C PHE A 103 16.55 23.51 1.38
N TYR A 104 17.50 24.43 1.41
CA TYR A 104 18.75 24.24 2.17
C TYR A 104 18.50 24.00 3.65
N GLY A 105 19.01 22.87 4.16
CA GLY A 105 18.86 22.48 5.58
C GLY A 105 17.60 21.69 5.89
N GLU A 106 16.67 21.55 4.93
CA GLU A 106 15.47 20.72 5.10
C GLU A 106 15.79 19.24 4.87
N SER A 107 15.06 18.37 5.55
CA SER A 107 15.15 16.90 5.40
C SER A 107 13.87 16.33 4.81
N LEU A 108 14.02 15.36 3.92
CA LEU A 108 12.90 14.57 3.41
C LEU A 108 12.43 13.64 4.51
N LYS A 109 11.14 13.68 4.84
CA LYS A 109 10.55 12.90 5.94
C LYS A 109 10.18 11.49 5.48
N ALA A 110 10.31 10.55 6.41
CA ALA A 110 9.85 9.18 6.20
C ALA A 110 8.32 9.13 6.11
N GLY A 111 7.80 8.24 5.27
CA GLY A 111 6.36 8.07 5.06
C GLY A 111 6.04 7.42 3.72
N THR A 112 4.77 7.10 3.52
CA THR A 112 4.23 6.61 2.25
C THR A 112 3.48 7.74 1.57
N TYR A 113 3.92 8.14 0.39
CA TYR A 113 3.38 9.26 -0.38
C TYR A 113 2.63 8.72 -1.59
N THR A 114 1.36 9.05 -1.74
CA THR A 114 0.54 8.70 -2.91
C THR A 114 0.33 9.95 -3.75
N PHE A 115 0.62 9.87 -5.04
CA PHE A 115 0.50 10.97 -5.98
C PHE A 115 -0.56 10.66 -7.03
N THR A 116 -1.61 11.48 -7.08
CA THR A 116 -2.71 11.38 -8.04
C THR A 116 -2.44 12.13 -9.32
N GLU A 117 -1.41 12.97 -9.35
CA GLU A 117 -0.99 13.73 -10.51
C GLU A 117 0.54 13.88 -10.57
N PRO A 118 1.12 14.06 -11.75
CA PRO A 118 2.55 14.26 -11.89
C PRO A 118 2.96 15.64 -11.37
N LEU A 119 3.85 15.67 -10.37
CA LEU A 119 4.31 16.90 -9.72
C LEU A 119 5.62 17.41 -10.30
N SER A 120 5.81 18.74 -10.30
CA SER A 120 7.12 19.34 -10.57
C SER A 120 8.10 19.00 -9.44
N VAL A 121 9.41 18.98 -9.75
CA VAL A 121 10.44 18.69 -8.73
C VAL A 121 10.33 19.58 -7.49
N PRO A 122 10.14 20.91 -7.60
CA PRO A 122 9.96 21.75 -6.40
C PRO A 122 8.75 21.34 -5.56
N THR A 123 7.60 21.12 -6.20
CA THR A 123 6.37 20.74 -5.53
C THR A 123 6.48 19.36 -4.86
N LEU A 124 7.07 18.38 -5.57
CA LEU A 124 7.34 17.05 -5.02
C LEU A 124 8.23 17.13 -3.76
N LEU A 125 9.29 17.94 -3.82
CA LEU A 125 10.18 18.13 -2.66
C LEU A 125 9.47 18.84 -1.50
N GLU A 126 8.59 19.81 -1.76
CA GLU A 126 7.74 20.44 -0.74
C GLU A 126 6.88 19.40 -0.02
N TYR A 127 6.26 18.46 -0.76
CA TYR A 127 5.50 17.35 -0.19
C TYR A 127 6.36 16.46 0.70
N LEU A 128 7.55 16.07 0.22
CA LEU A 128 8.45 15.18 0.98
C LEU A 128 9.07 15.88 2.21
N ILE A 129 9.26 17.19 2.18
CA ILE A 129 9.78 18.00 3.29
C ILE A 129 8.68 18.27 4.32
N ALA A 130 7.46 18.58 3.86
CA ALA A 130 6.32 18.73 4.76
C ALA A 130 6.09 17.45 5.57
N GLY A 131 6.54 16.32 5.05
CA GLY A 131 6.19 14.99 5.53
C GLY A 131 4.91 14.57 4.84
N GLU A 132 4.47 13.34 5.09
CA GLU A 132 3.12 13.00 4.68
C GLU A 132 2.26 14.24 4.94
N PRO A 133 1.60 14.86 3.92
CA PRO A 133 0.46 15.66 4.26
C PRO A 133 -0.30 14.73 5.18
N LYS A 134 -0.78 15.19 6.33
CA LYS A 134 -1.74 14.41 7.12
C LYS A 134 -2.72 13.96 6.06
N SER A 135 -2.50 12.74 5.53
CA SER A 135 -3.31 12.26 4.46
C SER A 135 -4.68 12.30 5.09
N ASP A 136 -5.63 13.00 4.50
CA ASP A 136 -7.00 12.94 4.99
C ASP A 136 -7.50 11.50 4.97
N LEU A 137 -6.61 10.60 4.57
CA LEU A 137 -6.79 9.16 4.57
C LEU A 137 -6.52 8.59 5.96
N LEU A 138 -7.48 7.86 6.42
CA LEU A 138 -7.43 7.08 7.65
C LEU A 138 -6.87 5.70 7.35
N ARG A 139 -6.03 5.19 8.23
CA ARG A 139 -5.52 3.83 8.13
C ARG A 139 -6.49 2.87 8.81
N LEU A 140 -7.11 1.99 8.04
CA LEU A 140 -8.09 1.01 8.47
C LEU A 140 -7.53 -0.39 8.23
N THR A 141 -7.23 -1.13 9.30
CA THR A 141 -6.68 -2.49 9.22
C THR A 141 -7.74 -3.50 9.62
N PHE A 142 -8.01 -4.48 8.76
CA PHE A 142 -8.83 -5.64 9.03
C PHE A 142 -7.94 -6.85 9.25
N ILE A 143 -8.29 -7.65 10.24
CA ILE A 143 -7.53 -8.81 10.70
C ILE A 143 -8.15 -10.07 10.10
N GLU A 144 -7.30 -11.01 9.70
CA GLU A 144 -7.71 -12.32 9.22
C GLU A 144 -8.57 -13.06 10.25
N GLY A 145 -9.58 -13.79 9.80
CA GLY A 145 -10.51 -14.53 10.67
C GLY A 145 -11.59 -13.71 11.36
N GLU A 146 -11.53 -12.36 11.33
CA GLU A 146 -12.61 -11.52 11.88
C GLU A 146 -13.85 -11.50 10.98
N SER A 147 -15.03 -11.34 11.61
CA SER A 147 -16.32 -11.27 10.90
C SER A 147 -16.62 -9.88 10.33
N ALA A 148 -17.59 -9.80 9.42
CA ALA A 148 -18.15 -8.55 8.91
C ALA A 148 -18.63 -7.61 10.04
N VAL A 149 -19.15 -8.16 11.14
CA VAL A 149 -19.57 -7.39 12.33
C VAL A 149 -18.35 -6.72 12.97
N SER A 150 -17.24 -7.44 13.12
CA SER A 150 -15.99 -6.90 13.65
C SER A 150 -15.41 -5.84 12.72
N TYR A 151 -15.50 -6.03 11.41
CA TYR A 151 -15.07 -5.04 10.42
C TYR A 151 -15.89 -3.74 10.52
N GLY A 152 -17.21 -3.86 10.67
CA GLY A 152 -18.08 -2.69 10.91
C GLY A 152 -17.69 -1.91 12.16
N ARG A 153 -17.38 -2.61 13.27
CA ARG A 153 -16.91 -1.99 14.52
C ARG A 153 -15.57 -1.28 14.33
N ARG A 154 -14.61 -1.89 13.62
CA ARG A 154 -13.31 -1.28 13.31
C ARG A 154 -13.45 -0.05 12.44
N ALA A 155 -14.28 -0.11 11.40
CA ALA A 155 -14.53 1.03 10.52
C ALA A 155 -15.14 2.20 11.29
N ALA A 156 -16.15 1.95 12.14
CA ALA A 156 -16.77 2.98 12.97
C ALA A 156 -15.83 3.58 14.03
N ALA A 157 -14.86 2.81 14.51
CA ALA A 157 -13.85 3.32 15.44
C ALA A 157 -12.82 4.26 14.79
N VAL A 158 -12.62 4.14 13.46
CA VAL A 158 -11.60 4.88 12.72
C VAL A 158 -12.20 5.99 11.87
N ILE A 159 -13.34 5.74 11.19
CA ILE A 159 -13.96 6.68 10.25
C ILE A 159 -15.05 7.48 11.00
N PRO A 160 -14.93 8.82 11.10
CA PRO A 160 -15.90 9.65 11.81
C PRO A 160 -17.31 9.55 11.19
N GLY A 161 -18.30 9.16 12.00
CA GLY A 161 -19.68 9.07 11.55
C GLY A 161 -20.01 7.89 10.63
N PHE A 162 -19.14 6.89 10.57
CA PHE A 162 -19.37 5.68 9.77
C PHE A 162 -20.57 4.88 10.31
N ASP A 163 -21.50 4.57 9.42
CA ASP A 163 -22.68 3.75 9.74
C ASP A 163 -22.31 2.25 9.69
N ALA A 164 -21.88 1.72 10.84
CA ALA A 164 -21.50 0.31 10.97
C ALA A 164 -22.70 -0.63 10.72
N ALA A 165 -23.92 -0.25 11.10
CA ALA A 165 -25.10 -1.09 10.89
C ALA A 165 -25.41 -1.24 9.40
N ALA A 166 -25.43 -0.13 8.65
CA ALA A 166 -25.61 -0.14 7.21
C ALA A 166 -24.50 -0.90 6.46
N PHE A 167 -23.27 -0.92 6.99
CA PHE A 167 -22.19 -1.74 6.45
C PHE A 167 -22.47 -3.22 6.70
N VAL A 168 -22.75 -3.60 7.95
CA VAL A 168 -22.93 -5.01 8.36
C VAL A 168 -24.10 -5.65 7.64
N ASP A 169 -25.24 -4.94 7.50
CA ASP A 169 -26.42 -5.45 6.80
C ASP A 169 -26.12 -5.91 5.36
N GLN A 170 -25.19 -5.21 4.67
CA GLN A 170 -24.79 -5.56 3.33
C GLN A 170 -23.61 -6.55 3.32
N ALA A 171 -22.66 -6.38 4.24
CA ALA A 171 -21.42 -7.13 4.29
C ALA A 171 -21.62 -8.60 4.68
N LEU A 172 -22.64 -8.92 5.51
CA LEU A 172 -22.97 -10.29 5.91
C LEU A 172 -23.30 -11.22 4.70
N LEU A 173 -23.79 -10.65 3.60
CA LEU A 173 -24.04 -11.41 2.36
C LEU A 173 -22.73 -11.86 1.67
N TYR A 174 -21.62 -11.30 2.08
CA TYR A 174 -20.29 -11.53 1.52
C TYR A 174 -19.29 -12.00 2.58
N GLU A 175 -19.80 -12.54 3.71
CA GLU A 175 -18.92 -13.09 4.77
C GLU A 175 -17.94 -14.11 4.17
N GLY A 176 -16.67 -13.95 4.50
CA GLY A 176 -15.57 -14.73 3.92
C GLY A 176 -14.91 -14.14 2.68
N LYS A 177 -15.53 -13.13 2.06
CA LYS A 177 -15.02 -12.44 0.84
C LYS A 177 -14.62 -10.99 1.08
N LEU A 178 -14.63 -10.52 2.33
CA LEU A 178 -14.18 -9.19 2.71
C LEU A 178 -12.67 -9.25 3.02
N PHE A 179 -11.82 -8.95 2.04
CA PHE A 179 -10.40 -9.27 2.14
C PHE A 179 -9.69 -8.57 3.32
N PRO A 180 -9.01 -9.32 4.21
CA PRO A 180 -8.28 -8.76 5.34
C PRO A 180 -6.98 -8.09 4.87
N GLU A 181 -6.89 -6.77 5.01
CA GLU A 181 -5.71 -5.98 4.65
C GLU A 181 -5.74 -4.61 5.36
N THR A 182 -4.70 -3.82 5.17
CA THR A 182 -4.68 -2.42 5.60
C THR A 182 -5.06 -1.50 4.45
N TYR A 183 -6.16 -0.79 4.62
CA TYR A 183 -6.72 0.15 3.65
C TYR A 183 -6.45 1.59 4.06
N LEU A 184 -6.12 2.44 3.09
CA LEU A 184 -6.06 3.88 3.27
C LEU A 184 -7.34 4.47 2.70
N VAL A 185 -8.22 4.99 3.56
CA VAL A 185 -9.56 5.44 3.19
C VAL A 185 -9.79 6.91 3.56
N PRO A 186 -10.55 7.69 2.77
CA PRO A 186 -10.97 9.04 3.13
C PRO A 186 -11.76 9.10 4.44
N LYS A 187 -11.78 10.27 5.09
CA LYS A 187 -12.55 10.49 6.34
C LYS A 187 -14.07 10.39 6.17
N ASP A 188 -14.55 10.59 4.96
CA ASP A 188 -15.96 10.51 4.55
C ASP A 188 -16.32 9.23 3.81
N PHE A 189 -15.48 8.18 3.99
CA PHE A 189 -15.66 6.90 3.32
C PHE A 189 -16.94 6.22 3.75
N THR A 190 -17.80 5.88 2.79
CA THR A 190 -19.13 5.33 3.05
C THR A 190 -19.10 3.80 3.21
N PRO A 191 -20.13 3.19 3.85
CA PRO A 191 -20.28 1.74 3.95
C PRO A 191 -20.21 1.01 2.60
N VAL A 192 -20.87 1.56 1.57
CA VAL A 192 -20.87 0.98 0.21
C VAL A 192 -19.48 1.01 -0.43
N GLN A 193 -18.76 2.13 -0.28
CA GLN A 193 -17.39 2.23 -0.81
C GLN A 193 -16.44 1.26 -0.09
N LEU A 194 -16.58 1.11 1.22
CA LEU A 194 -15.80 0.14 1.97
C LEU A 194 -16.07 -1.28 1.50
N LEU A 195 -17.36 -1.67 1.39
CA LEU A 195 -17.73 -2.99 0.90
C LEU A 195 -17.15 -3.26 -0.50
N THR A 196 -17.26 -2.28 -1.40
CA THR A 196 -16.74 -2.40 -2.77
C THR A 196 -15.23 -2.68 -2.77
N VAL A 197 -14.44 -1.89 -2.04
CA VAL A 197 -12.99 -2.06 -2.05
C VAL A 197 -12.53 -3.37 -1.41
N LEU A 198 -13.25 -3.86 -0.39
CA LEU A 198 -12.97 -5.16 0.23
C LEU A 198 -13.18 -6.31 -0.76
N LEU A 199 -14.29 -6.27 -1.53
CA LEU A 199 -14.62 -7.28 -2.54
C LEU A 199 -13.68 -7.22 -3.75
N GLU A 200 -13.39 -6.04 -4.27
CA GLU A 200 -12.42 -5.88 -5.37
C GLU A 200 -11.03 -6.38 -4.97
N THR A 201 -10.63 -6.16 -3.72
CA THR A 201 -9.34 -6.65 -3.19
C THR A 201 -9.36 -8.18 -3.08
N PHE A 202 -10.48 -8.77 -2.66
CA PHE A 202 -10.65 -10.22 -2.65
C PHE A 202 -10.50 -10.81 -4.05
N GLU A 203 -11.23 -10.30 -5.03
CA GLU A 203 -11.16 -10.75 -6.42
C GLU A 203 -9.73 -10.64 -6.99
N LYS A 204 -9.08 -9.51 -6.77
CA LYS A 204 -7.72 -9.26 -7.21
C LYS A 204 -6.72 -10.26 -6.60
N ASN A 205 -6.80 -10.47 -5.30
CA ASN A 205 -5.82 -11.28 -4.58
C ASN A 205 -6.04 -12.79 -4.79
N THR A 206 -7.28 -13.22 -5.08
CA THR A 206 -7.59 -14.62 -5.37
C THR A 206 -7.53 -14.98 -6.85
N ALA A 207 -7.33 -14.02 -7.75
CA ALA A 207 -7.31 -14.25 -9.20
C ALA A 207 -6.30 -15.31 -9.66
N ASN A 208 -5.13 -15.37 -9.03
CA ASN A 208 -4.09 -16.38 -9.31
C ASN A 208 -4.44 -17.78 -8.79
N LEU A 209 -5.47 -17.95 -7.97
CA LEU A 209 -5.96 -19.24 -7.46
C LEU A 209 -7.06 -19.83 -8.34
N ALA A 210 -7.53 -19.14 -9.38
CA ALA A 210 -8.66 -19.54 -10.22
C ALA A 210 -8.51 -20.95 -10.82
N ASP A 211 -7.30 -21.30 -11.27
CA ASP A 211 -7.01 -22.63 -11.83
C ASP A 211 -7.08 -23.72 -10.75
N ALA A 212 -6.62 -23.46 -9.55
CA ALA A 212 -6.69 -24.39 -8.43
C ALA A 212 -8.13 -24.58 -7.95
N ILE A 213 -8.90 -23.48 -7.84
CA ILE A 213 -10.32 -23.50 -7.50
C ILE A 213 -11.10 -24.34 -8.52
N THR A 214 -10.85 -24.15 -9.83
CA THR A 214 -11.54 -24.90 -10.89
C THR A 214 -11.25 -26.41 -10.84
N LYS A 215 -10.09 -26.82 -10.33
CA LYS A 215 -9.67 -28.23 -10.20
C LYS A 215 -10.10 -28.86 -8.87
N SER A 216 -10.52 -28.05 -7.92
CA SER A 216 -10.99 -28.53 -6.61
C SER A 216 -12.30 -29.30 -6.73
N GLU A 217 -12.52 -30.25 -5.83
CA GLU A 217 -13.81 -30.92 -5.66
C GLU A 217 -14.82 -30.03 -4.93
N PHE A 218 -14.35 -28.97 -4.25
CA PHE A 218 -15.17 -27.98 -3.58
C PHE A 218 -15.46 -26.78 -4.49
N THR A 219 -16.66 -26.24 -4.37
CA THR A 219 -17.01 -24.94 -4.97
C THR A 219 -16.24 -23.81 -4.29
N LEU A 220 -16.14 -22.64 -4.95
CA LEU A 220 -15.51 -21.45 -4.33
C LEU A 220 -16.15 -21.13 -2.96
N GLU A 221 -17.46 -21.26 -2.83
CA GLU A 221 -18.18 -20.98 -1.58
C GLU A 221 -17.74 -21.94 -0.48
N GLU A 222 -17.69 -23.24 -0.76
CA GLU A 222 -17.23 -24.25 0.19
C GLU A 222 -15.75 -24.06 0.56
N ILE A 223 -14.91 -23.69 -0.40
CA ILE A 223 -13.50 -23.35 -0.14
C ILE A 223 -13.40 -22.20 0.86
N ILE A 224 -14.17 -21.13 0.68
CA ILE A 224 -14.15 -19.95 1.54
C ILE A 224 -14.70 -20.28 2.93
N ILE A 225 -15.78 -21.06 3.01
CA ILE A 225 -16.33 -21.53 4.29
C ILE A 225 -15.26 -22.33 5.05
N LEU A 226 -14.65 -23.31 4.41
CA LEU A 226 -13.62 -24.14 5.04
C LEU A 226 -12.37 -23.33 5.39
N ALA A 227 -11.96 -22.40 4.53
CA ALA A 227 -10.84 -21.50 4.81
C ALA A 227 -11.09 -20.60 6.02
N SER A 228 -12.33 -20.12 6.20
CA SER A 228 -12.69 -19.31 7.38
C SER A 228 -12.59 -20.09 8.70
N ILE A 229 -12.81 -21.40 8.64
CA ILE A 229 -12.60 -22.31 9.78
C ILE A 229 -11.10 -22.52 10.01
N VAL A 230 -10.37 -22.90 8.95
CA VAL A 230 -8.91 -23.14 9.05
C VAL A 230 -8.17 -21.91 9.56
N GLU A 231 -8.55 -20.71 9.16
CA GLU A 231 -7.99 -19.43 9.65
C GLU A 231 -8.11 -19.27 11.17
N ARG A 232 -9.21 -19.77 11.74
CA ARG A 232 -9.49 -19.67 13.18
C ARG A 232 -8.85 -20.80 13.99
N GLU A 233 -8.58 -21.94 13.36
CA GLU A 233 -8.07 -23.15 14.01
C GLU A 233 -6.54 -23.25 14.01
N ALA A 234 -5.85 -22.58 13.07
CA ALA A 234 -4.40 -22.68 12.89
C ALA A 234 -3.76 -21.33 12.61
N ASN A 235 -2.48 -21.17 12.94
CA ASN A 235 -1.80 -19.87 12.95
C ASN A 235 -0.54 -19.81 12.07
N ASN A 236 -0.25 -20.89 11.33
CA ASN A 236 0.87 -20.94 10.38
C ASN A 236 0.56 -21.87 9.21
N GLU A 237 1.25 -21.72 8.10
CA GLU A 237 0.99 -22.43 6.86
C GLU A 237 0.99 -23.95 7.01
N GLU A 238 1.97 -24.52 7.74
CA GLU A 238 2.08 -25.97 7.91
C GLU A 238 0.88 -26.54 8.68
N SER A 239 0.52 -25.91 9.80
CA SER A 239 -0.65 -26.32 10.59
C SER A 239 -1.96 -26.08 9.87
N MET A 240 -2.10 -24.98 9.10
CA MET A 240 -3.28 -24.71 8.29
C MET A 240 -3.51 -25.79 7.22
N ARG A 241 -2.47 -26.20 6.49
CA ARG A 241 -2.56 -27.28 5.51
C ARG A 241 -2.91 -28.62 6.13
N LEU A 242 -2.38 -28.94 7.30
CA LEU A 242 -2.66 -30.19 7.98
C LEU A 242 -4.06 -30.22 8.61
N VAL A 243 -4.46 -29.12 9.27
CA VAL A 243 -5.83 -28.96 9.82
C VAL A 243 -6.86 -29.01 8.68
N SER A 244 -6.57 -28.34 7.58
CA SER A 244 -7.42 -28.42 6.38
C SER A 244 -7.61 -29.86 5.89
N GLY A 245 -6.53 -30.65 5.79
CA GLY A 245 -6.60 -32.06 5.44
C GLY A 245 -7.44 -32.89 6.43
N ILE A 246 -7.31 -32.62 7.73
CA ILE A 246 -8.11 -33.29 8.76
C ILE A 246 -9.61 -32.95 8.64
N LEU A 247 -9.95 -31.68 8.41
CA LEU A 247 -11.34 -31.25 8.24
C LEU A 247 -11.94 -31.84 6.96
N GLN A 248 -11.18 -31.93 5.86
CA GLN A 248 -11.60 -32.59 4.64
C GLN A 248 -11.84 -34.10 4.87
N ASN A 249 -10.92 -34.79 5.55
CA ASN A 249 -11.11 -36.20 5.94
C ASN A 249 -12.42 -36.40 6.72
N ARG A 250 -12.77 -35.48 7.63
CA ARG A 250 -14.05 -35.54 8.37
C ARG A 250 -15.25 -35.33 7.45
N LEU A 251 -15.19 -34.39 6.52
CA LEU A 251 -16.26 -34.15 5.53
C LEU A 251 -16.49 -35.38 4.67
N ASP A 252 -15.44 -36.04 4.21
CA ASP A 252 -15.48 -37.22 3.32
C ASP A 252 -16.23 -38.41 3.95
N ILE A 253 -16.12 -38.55 5.29
CA ILE A 253 -16.82 -39.66 6.01
C ILE A 253 -18.12 -39.19 6.68
N GLY A 254 -18.54 -37.93 6.48
CA GLY A 254 -19.73 -37.36 7.14
C GLY A 254 -19.56 -37.17 8.66
N MET A 255 -18.35 -37.03 9.16
CA MET A 255 -18.07 -36.72 10.56
C MET A 255 -18.29 -35.24 10.83
N ALA A 256 -18.86 -34.92 12.00
CA ALA A 256 -19.04 -33.54 12.47
C ALA A 256 -17.69 -32.82 12.60
N LEU A 257 -17.61 -31.53 12.19
CA LEU A 257 -16.36 -30.76 12.21
C LEU A 257 -15.91 -30.41 13.63
N GLN A 258 -16.85 -30.17 14.54
CA GLN A 258 -16.61 -29.92 15.99
C GLN A 258 -15.59 -28.78 16.19
N VAL A 259 -15.84 -27.62 15.58
CA VAL A 259 -15.01 -26.43 15.68
C VAL A 259 -15.68 -25.35 16.52
N ASP A 260 -15.02 -24.93 17.59
CA ASP A 260 -15.55 -23.92 18.54
C ASP A 260 -15.77 -22.56 17.87
N ALA A 261 -14.93 -22.22 16.89
CA ALA A 261 -14.99 -20.97 16.17
C ALA A 261 -16.36 -20.70 15.49
N SER A 262 -17.08 -21.75 15.11
CA SER A 262 -18.44 -21.60 14.54
C SER A 262 -19.44 -21.08 15.57
N MET A 263 -19.29 -21.47 16.84
CA MET A 263 -20.14 -20.99 17.93
C MET A 263 -19.73 -19.59 18.43
N GLU A 264 -18.43 -19.27 18.44
CA GLU A 264 -17.94 -17.91 18.67
C GLU A 264 -18.56 -16.92 17.67
N TYR A 265 -18.62 -17.30 16.38
CA TYR A 265 -19.21 -16.48 15.33
C TYR A 265 -20.70 -16.19 15.56
N VAL A 266 -21.49 -17.21 15.84
CA VAL A 266 -22.95 -17.08 16.04
C VAL A 266 -23.29 -16.28 17.29
N LEU A 267 -22.55 -16.51 18.37
CA LEU A 267 -22.82 -15.88 19.67
C LEU A 267 -22.12 -14.53 19.84
N ASP A 268 -21.22 -14.17 18.91
CA ASP A 268 -20.35 -12.99 19.00
C ASP A 268 -19.63 -12.94 20.39
N LYS A 269 -19.17 -14.10 20.83
CA LYS A 269 -18.46 -14.31 22.10
C LYS A 269 -17.08 -14.93 21.87
N PRO A 270 -16.05 -14.52 22.61
CA PRO A 270 -14.75 -15.18 22.54
C PRO A 270 -14.81 -16.59 23.14
N LEU A 271 -13.94 -17.51 22.70
CA LEU A 271 -13.85 -18.89 23.16
C LEU A 271 -13.79 -19.01 24.69
N SER A 272 -13.11 -18.09 25.38
CA SER A 272 -12.97 -18.06 26.83
C SER A 272 -14.27 -17.81 27.58
N GLU A 273 -15.33 -17.35 26.90
CA GLU A 273 -16.65 -17.05 27.46
C GLU A 273 -17.72 -18.06 27.03
N LEU A 274 -17.37 -19.00 26.13
CA LEU A 274 -18.30 -20.08 25.74
C LEU A 274 -18.53 -21.03 26.89
N THR A 275 -19.80 -21.38 27.11
CA THR A 275 -20.23 -22.34 28.12
C THR A 275 -20.61 -23.67 27.46
N PRO A 276 -20.67 -24.78 28.25
CA PRO A 276 -21.19 -26.04 27.71
C PRO A 276 -22.59 -25.92 27.12
N GLU A 277 -23.45 -25.07 27.69
CA GLU A 277 -24.80 -24.81 27.20
C GLU A 277 -24.79 -24.08 25.84
N ASP A 278 -23.82 -23.22 25.59
CA ASP A 278 -23.63 -22.55 24.29
C ASP A 278 -23.36 -23.58 23.18
N LEU A 279 -22.65 -24.69 23.48
CA LEU A 279 -22.35 -25.76 22.52
C LEU A 279 -23.55 -26.69 22.27
N GLU A 280 -24.62 -26.59 23.05
CA GLU A 280 -25.88 -27.33 22.84
C GLU A 280 -26.91 -26.50 22.05
N LEU A 281 -26.60 -25.24 21.69
CA LEU A 281 -27.51 -24.35 20.97
C LEU A 281 -27.85 -24.96 19.61
N ASP A 282 -29.15 -25.09 19.34
CA ASP A 282 -29.66 -25.57 18.05
C ASP A 282 -29.59 -24.44 16.99
N THR A 283 -28.53 -24.46 16.21
CA THR A 283 -28.30 -23.54 15.11
C THR A 283 -27.59 -24.28 13.97
N PRO A 284 -27.86 -23.93 12.70
CA PRO A 284 -27.17 -24.54 11.56
C PRO A 284 -25.65 -24.36 11.55
N TYR A 285 -25.13 -23.42 12.34
CA TYR A 285 -23.69 -23.20 12.52
C TYR A 285 -23.06 -24.12 13.57
N ASN A 286 -23.87 -24.87 14.33
CA ASN A 286 -23.33 -25.75 15.37
C ASN A 286 -22.72 -27.01 14.74
N THR A 287 -21.43 -26.96 14.48
CA THR A 287 -20.64 -28.05 13.88
C THR A 287 -20.44 -29.25 14.82
N TYR A 288 -20.93 -29.20 16.05
CA TYR A 288 -21.00 -30.35 16.96
C TYR A 288 -22.27 -31.18 16.72
N LEU A 289 -23.38 -30.50 16.38
CA LEU A 289 -24.68 -31.14 16.16
C LEU A 289 -24.91 -31.52 14.70
N TYR A 290 -24.42 -30.69 13.78
CA TYR A 290 -24.68 -30.84 12.36
C TYR A 290 -23.39 -31.18 11.60
N PRO A 291 -23.29 -32.38 10.99
CA PRO A 291 -22.20 -32.72 10.08
C PRO A 291 -22.20 -31.86 8.82
N GLY A 292 -21.03 -31.64 8.25
CA GLY A 292 -20.83 -30.82 7.04
C GLY A 292 -20.38 -29.42 7.35
N LEU A 293 -20.35 -28.56 6.34
CA LEU A 293 -19.97 -27.16 6.45
C LEU A 293 -21.12 -26.32 7.03
N PRO A 294 -20.84 -25.27 7.80
CA PRO A 294 -21.86 -24.29 8.19
C PRO A 294 -22.41 -23.55 6.96
N PRO A 295 -23.58 -22.87 7.11
CA PRO A 295 -24.26 -22.22 5.97
C PRO A 295 -23.44 -21.15 5.25
N THR A 296 -22.57 -20.44 5.94
CA THR A 296 -21.67 -19.41 5.41
C THR A 296 -20.30 -19.48 6.07
N ALA A 297 -19.35 -18.73 5.55
CA ALA A 297 -18.10 -18.49 6.26
C ALA A 297 -18.35 -17.88 7.65
N ILE A 298 -17.46 -18.15 8.60
CA ILE A 298 -17.51 -17.69 10.00
C ILE A 298 -16.51 -16.58 10.30
N GLY A 299 -16.04 -15.91 9.25
CA GLY A 299 -15.07 -14.82 9.25
C GLY A 299 -14.36 -14.73 7.91
N ASN A 300 -13.48 -13.77 7.78
CA ASN A 300 -12.82 -13.46 6.52
C ASN A 300 -11.39 -14.02 6.50
N PRO A 301 -11.12 -15.07 5.71
CA PRO A 301 -9.81 -15.72 5.68
C PRO A 301 -8.78 -14.93 4.88
N GLY A 302 -7.50 -15.09 5.25
CA GLY A 302 -6.36 -14.66 4.44
C GLY A 302 -6.04 -15.65 3.31
N LEU A 303 -5.11 -15.26 2.43
CA LEU A 303 -4.69 -16.12 1.31
C LEU A 303 -4.08 -17.45 1.76
N LEU A 304 -3.38 -17.46 2.90
CA LEU A 304 -2.75 -18.69 3.42
C LEU A 304 -3.78 -19.77 3.75
N ALA A 305 -4.89 -19.38 4.38
CA ALA A 305 -5.97 -20.32 4.71
C ALA A 305 -6.70 -20.82 3.45
N ILE A 306 -6.95 -19.93 2.47
CA ILE A 306 -7.55 -20.31 1.17
C ILE A 306 -6.61 -21.30 0.43
N ASP A 307 -5.33 -21.01 0.38
CA ASP A 307 -4.35 -21.90 -0.25
C ASP A 307 -4.20 -23.23 0.50
N ALA A 308 -4.29 -23.23 1.82
CA ALA A 308 -4.26 -24.43 2.64
C ALA A 308 -5.47 -25.37 2.37
N VAL A 309 -6.62 -24.80 2.04
CA VAL A 309 -7.80 -25.59 1.62
C VAL A 309 -7.61 -26.19 0.22
N LEU A 310 -7.03 -25.43 -0.69
CA LEU A 310 -6.75 -25.90 -2.05
C LEU A 310 -5.60 -26.91 -2.13
N ASN A 311 -4.65 -26.82 -1.20
CA ASN A 311 -3.45 -27.64 -1.15
C ASN A 311 -3.24 -28.26 0.26
N PRO A 312 -4.20 -29.10 0.74
CA PRO A 312 -4.10 -29.70 2.07
C PRO A 312 -2.93 -30.67 2.15
N THR A 313 -2.38 -30.84 3.35
CA THR A 313 -1.43 -31.92 3.60
C THR A 313 -2.19 -33.24 3.81
N PRO A 314 -2.00 -34.24 2.94
CA PRO A 314 -2.64 -35.56 3.13
C PRO A 314 -2.17 -36.21 4.44
N SER A 315 -3.11 -36.71 5.22
CA SER A 315 -2.80 -37.37 6.47
C SER A 315 -3.88 -38.40 6.84
N PRO A 316 -3.59 -39.38 7.69
CA PRO A 316 -4.58 -40.31 8.22
C PRO A 316 -5.37 -39.77 9.41
N TYR A 317 -5.13 -38.51 9.79
CA TYR A 317 -5.67 -37.95 11.02
C TYR A 317 -7.12 -37.47 10.88
N PHE A 318 -7.86 -37.61 11.97
CA PHE A 318 -9.22 -37.10 12.15
C PHE A 318 -9.33 -36.16 13.35
N PHE A 319 -8.32 -36.10 14.21
CA PHE A 319 -8.32 -35.33 15.44
C PHE A 319 -7.04 -34.50 15.58
N TYR A 320 -7.18 -33.35 16.18
CA TYR A 320 -6.07 -32.49 16.58
C TYR A 320 -6.38 -31.79 17.91
N VAL A 321 -5.34 -31.37 18.60
CA VAL A 321 -5.42 -30.54 19.81
C VAL A 321 -4.18 -29.68 19.91
N THR A 322 -4.33 -28.42 20.31
CA THR A 322 -3.22 -27.53 20.62
C THR A 322 -2.81 -27.70 22.08
N GLY A 323 -1.57 -28.11 22.32
CA GLY A 323 -1.01 -28.27 23.64
C GLY A 323 -0.73 -26.94 24.32
N THR A 324 -0.46 -27.00 25.66
CA THR A 324 -0.05 -25.81 26.43
C THR A 324 1.29 -25.22 26.01
N ASP A 325 2.06 -25.93 25.19
CA ASP A 325 3.31 -25.51 24.58
C ASP A 325 3.11 -24.82 23.21
N GLY A 326 1.83 -24.69 22.75
CA GLY A 326 1.48 -24.11 21.48
C GLY A 326 1.65 -25.04 20.28
N ASN A 327 2.08 -26.29 20.48
CA ASN A 327 2.23 -27.27 19.42
C ASN A 327 0.93 -28.02 19.15
N PHE A 328 0.74 -28.43 17.88
CA PHE A 328 -0.36 -29.30 17.48
C PHE A 328 0.00 -30.77 17.69
N TYR A 329 -0.97 -31.54 18.20
CA TYR A 329 -0.89 -32.97 18.40
C TYR A 329 -2.05 -33.64 17.65
N TYR A 330 -1.72 -34.50 16.71
CA TYR A 330 -2.66 -35.11 15.78
C TYR A 330 -2.95 -36.57 16.18
N ALA A 331 -4.11 -37.07 15.82
CA ALA A 331 -4.48 -38.48 16.08
C ALA A 331 -5.40 -39.03 14.98
N GLU A 332 -5.27 -40.33 14.71
CA GLU A 332 -6.10 -41.03 13.75
C GLU A 332 -7.45 -41.43 14.37
N ASP A 333 -7.46 -41.72 15.67
CA ASP A 333 -8.64 -42.16 16.40
C ASP A 333 -8.86 -41.38 17.69
N PHE A 334 -10.04 -41.57 18.29
CA PHE A 334 -10.47 -40.85 19.50
C PHE A 334 -9.69 -41.27 20.74
N GLU A 335 -9.22 -42.54 20.84
CA GLU A 335 -8.42 -43.00 21.99
C GLU A 335 -7.04 -42.31 22.00
N ALA A 336 -6.38 -42.25 20.83
CA ALA A 336 -5.13 -41.51 20.70
C ALA A 336 -5.34 -40.01 20.96
N HIS A 337 -6.45 -39.44 20.53
CA HIS A 337 -6.80 -38.03 20.81
C HIS A 337 -6.95 -37.78 22.32
N LYS A 338 -7.68 -38.62 23.04
CA LYS A 338 -7.80 -38.54 24.54
C LYS A 338 -6.43 -38.61 25.20
N ALA A 339 -5.55 -39.51 24.72
CA ALA A 339 -4.20 -39.60 25.25
C ALA A 339 -3.38 -38.30 24.99
N ASN A 340 -3.56 -37.66 23.84
CA ASN A 340 -2.94 -36.36 23.56
C ASN A 340 -3.48 -35.27 24.50
N ILE A 341 -4.78 -35.18 24.70
CA ILE A 341 -5.41 -34.25 25.66
C ILE A 341 -4.83 -34.47 27.07
N GLU A 342 -4.79 -35.73 27.53
CA GLU A 342 -4.25 -36.04 28.86
C GLU A 342 -2.78 -35.65 29.02
N ARG A 343 -1.98 -35.86 27.96
CA ARG A 343 -0.54 -35.59 27.99
C ARG A 343 -0.20 -34.13 27.92
N HIS A 344 -0.91 -33.37 27.04
CA HIS A 344 -0.50 -32.03 26.63
C HIS A 344 -1.37 -30.91 27.23
N LEU A 345 -2.57 -31.23 27.82
CA LEU A 345 -3.46 -30.25 28.47
C LEU A 345 -3.58 -30.46 30.00
N ARG A 346 -2.87 -31.38 30.58
CA ARG A 346 -3.00 -31.75 32.04
C ARG A 346 -2.80 -30.60 33.02
N TRP A 347 -2.18 -29.50 32.62
CA TRP A 347 -1.93 -28.36 33.50
C TRP A 347 -3.18 -27.49 33.73
N CYS A 348 -4.11 -27.42 32.81
CA CYS A 348 -5.32 -26.61 32.93
C CYS A 348 -6.32 -27.17 33.95
N ARG A 349 -6.34 -28.49 34.21
CA ARG A 349 -7.26 -29.10 35.19
C ARG A 349 -6.85 -28.93 36.66
N LYS A 350 -5.59 -28.62 36.97
CA LYS A 350 -5.14 -28.44 38.35
C LYS A 350 -5.39 -27.03 38.91
N SER A 351 -5.66 -26.05 38.10
CA SER A 351 -5.97 -24.67 38.50
C SER A 351 -7.48 -24.41 38.68
N ALA A 352 -8.34 -25.31 38.24
CA ALA A 352 -9.81 -25.22 38.42
C ALA A 352 -10.34 -25.93 39.70
N SER A 353 -9.46 -26.47 40.53
CA SER A 353 -9.81 -27.16 41.78
C SER A 353 -9.04 -26.58 42.98
N VAL A 354 -9.16 -25.26 43.22
CA VAL A 354 -8.86 -24.61 44.50
C VAL A 354 -9.94 -23.59 44.80
#